data_9a86c7d3e9d00a185c9b9cc9c754463e
#
_entry.id   9a86c7d3e9d00a185c9b9cc9c754463e
#
_cell.length_a   1.000
_cell.length_b   1.000
_cell.length_c   1.000
_cell.angle_alpha   90.00
_cell.angle_beta   90.00
_cell.angle_gamma   90.00
#
_symmetry.space_group_name_H-M   'P 1'
#
loop_
_entity.id
_entity.type
_entity.pdbx_description
1 polymer ?
#
loop_
_entity_poly.entity_id
_entity_poly.type
_entity_poly.pdbx_seq_one_letter_code
_entity_poly.pdbx_strand_id
1 'polypeptide(L)'
;MKWNFGKNMKTPPARDPRRGRAFLLACVLLLIPLAPGRAAAPENGGEALLRRVGERYAGAHTLSAKFRQEIPLQNVGIVRKASGSVYFGRPLKMRWDYKGPEAQLFLADGRYFYFRPAGSSQVIRRRVDEKGLGGKIPLLLLFGKGEIAALFRVDAADPRKDGEETVLRLSPRGDGAPEVRRIDLVVGTGDALIREIHVFDRLGGENHLFLTEVTINPTLPADFFRFRKPAGVSVVDG
;
A
#
# COMPACT_ATOMS: atom_id res chain seq x y z
N MET A 1 -60.91 -26.40 -3.44
CA MET A 1 -62.10 -25.88 -4.14
C MET A 1 -61.65 -25.55 -5.54
N LYS A 2 -61.77 -26.50 -6.44
CA LYS A 2 -62.72 -26.66 -7.58
C LYS A 2 -62.59 -25.49 -8.58
N TRP A 3 -61.95 -25.83 -9.72
CA TRP A 3 -62.50 -25.94 -11.09
C TRP A 3 -62.61 -24.58 -11.82
N ASN A 4 -62.28 -24.40 -13.14
CA ASN A 4 -62.67 -25.19 -14.29
C ASN A 4 -61.88 -24.81 -15.57
N PHE A 5 -61.82 -25.78 -16.45
CA PHE A 5 -61.34 -25.80 -17.82
C PHE A 5 -62.15 -24.93 -18.83
N GLY A 6 -61.51 -24.50 -19.91
CA GLY A 6 -62.15 -23.97 -21.09
C GLY A 6 -61.26 -24.00 -22.35
N LYS A 7 -61.33 -25.10 -23.08
CA LYS A 7 -60.79 -25.30 -24.43
C LYS A 7 -61.42 -24.33 -25.43
N ASN A 8 -60.63 -23.86 -26.39
CA ASN A 8 -61.14 -23.87 -27.78
C ASN A 8 -59.95 -23.83 -28.77
N MET A 9 -59.85 -24.96 -29.49
CA MET A 9 -59.12 -25.15 -30.74
C MET A 9 -59.92 -24.52 -31.92
N LYS A 10 -59.24 -23.82 -32.80
CA LYS A 10 -59.65 -23.70 -34.20
C LYS A 10 -58.45 -23.78 -35.13
N THR A 11 -58.44 -24.74 -35.98
CA THR A 11 -57.54 -25.12 -37.06
C THR A 11 -57.58 -24.15 -38.26
N PRO A 12 -56.56 -24.17 -39.11
CA PRO A 12 -56.30 -23.18 -40.15
C PRO A 12 -56.94 -23.46 -41.48
N PRO A 13 -56.98 -22.55 -42.41
CA PRO A 13 -57.09 -22.87 -43.84
C PRO A 13 -55.79 -22.58 -44.61
N ALA A 14 -55.77 -23.30 -45.78
CA ALA A 14 -54.65 -23.63 -46.62
C ALA A 14 -54.07 -22.50 -47.49
N ARG A 15 -52.88 -22.81 -47.99
CA ARG A 15 -52.06 -22.18 -48.99
C ARG A 15 -52.77 -21.64 -50.24
N ASP A 16 -52.25 -20.55 -50.78
CA ASP A 16 -52.14 -20.25 -52.18
C ASP A 16 -50.81 -19.64 -52.58
N PRO A 17 -50.13 -20.16 -53.61
CA PRO A 17 -48.83 -19.74 -54.05
C PRO A 17 -48.96 -18.84 -55.29
N ARG A 18 -48.17 -17.77 -55.35
CA ARG A 18 -47.75 -16.99 -56.53
C ARG A 18 -47.96 -15.48 -56.35
N ARG A 19 -46.81 -14.83 -56.08
CA ARG A 19 -46.43 -13.60 -56.77
C ARG A 19 -45.08 -13.11 -56.19
N GLY A 20 -44.09 -13.21 -57.04
CA GLY A 20 -42.78 -12.70 -56.77
C GLY A 20 -42.81 -11.18 -56.59
N ARG A 21 -42.11 -10.72 -55.58
CA ARG A 21 -41.66 -9.33 -55.47
C ARG A 21 -40.27 -9.31 -54.84
N ALA A 22 -39.39 -8.67 -55.59
CA ALA A 22 -37.99 -8.42 -55.26
C ALA A 22 -37.81 -7.91 -53.85
N PHE A 23 -37.01 -8.60 -53.01
CA PHE A 23 -36.54 -8.10 -51.74
C PHE A 23 -35.31 -7.22 -52.01
N LEU A 24 -35.50 -5.92 -51.89
CA LEU A 24 -34.44 -4.96 -51.70
C LEU A 24 -33.83 -5.18 -50.31
N LEU A 25 -32.60 -5.70 -50.23
CA LEU A 25 -31.81 -5.77 -49.03
C LEU A 25 -31.42 -4.35 -48.64
N ALA A 26 -32.15 -3.75 -47.71
CA ALA A 26 -31.73 -2.53 -47.01
C ALA A 26 -30.70 -2.94 -45.96
N CYS A 27 -29.38 -2.72 -46.25
CA CYS A 27 -28.34 -2.75 -45.23
C CYS A 27 -28.55 -1.60 -44.25
N VAL A 28 -29.18 -1.90 -43.11
CA VAL A 28 -29.17 -1.00 -41.96
C VAL A 28 -27.76 -1.07 -41.34
N LEU A 29 -26.91 -0.14 -41.73
CA LEU A 29 -25.65 0.14 -41.01
C LEU A 29 -26.02 0.64 -39.61
N LEU A 30 -25.91 -0.22 -38.60
CA LEU A 30 -25.96 0.15 -37.18
C LEU A 30 -24.70 0.98 -36.92
N LEU A 31 -24.82 2.30 -36.98
CA LEU A 31 -23.85 3.22 -36.40
C LEU A 31 -23.87 3.06 -34.89
N ILE A 32 -23.00 2.19 -34.34
CA ILE A 32 -22.70 2.14 -32.93
C ILE A 32 -21.96 3.45 -32.62
N PRO A 33 -22.52 4.35 -31.79
CA PRO A 33 -21.77 5.53 -31.35
C PRO A 33 -20.57 5.02 -30.56
N LEU A 34 -19.36 5.18 -31.11
CA LEU A 34 -18.11 5.04 -30.39
C LEU A 34 -18.16 6.10 -29.29
N ALA A 35 -18.52 5.71 -28.06
CA ALA A 35 -18.42 6.60 -26.93
C ALA A 35 -16.97 7.11 -26.87
N PRO A 36 -16.74 8.42 -26.80
CA PRO A 36 -15.38 8.93 -26.66
C PRO A 36 -14.81 8.32 -25.39
N GLY A 37 -13.77 7.49 -25.56
CA GLY A 37 -13.01 6.96 -24.45
C GLY A 37 -12.62 8.14 -23.57
N ARG A 38 -13.01 8.09 -22.31
CA ARG A 38 -12.65 9.11 -21.33
C ARG A 38 -11.13 9.15 -21.29
N ALA A 39 -10.53 10.11 -22.00
CA ALA A 39 -9.10 10.36 -21.92
C ALA A 39 -8.78 10.54 -20.45
N ALA A 40 -7.95 9.67 -19.87
CA ALA A 40 -7.44 9.87 -18.52
C ALA A 40 -6.81 11.27 -18.49
N ALA A 41 -7.18 12.08 -17.51
CA ALA A 41 -6.56 13.38 -17.30
C ALA A 41 -5.04 13.17 -17.28
N PRO A 42 -4.24 14.07 -17.89
CA PRO A 42 -2.78 13.93 -17.89
C PRO A 42 -2.32 13.78 -16.44
N GLU A 43 -1.72 12.63 -16.15
CA GLU A 43 -1.15 12.32 -14.84
C GLU A 43 -0.09 13.40 -14.56
N ASN A 44 -0.21 14.13 -13.45
CA ASN A 44 0.84 15.05 -13.08
C ASN A 44 2.12 14.25 -12.75
N GLY A 45 3.30 14.84 -12.96
CA GLY A 45 4.57 14.13 -12.80
C GLY A 45 4.75 13.51 -11.39
N GLY A 46 4.10 14.07 -10.37
CA GLY A 46 4.10 13.55 -9.01
C GLY A 46 3.29 12.25 -8.85
N GLU A 47 2.09 12.18 -9.45
CA GLU A 47 1.28 10.95 -9.42
C GLU A 47 1.98 9.82 -10.21
N ALA A 48 2.59 10.14 -11.35
CA ALA A 48 3.39 9.19 -12.12
C ALA A 48 4.58 8.65 -11.31
N LEU A 49 5.29 9.51 -10.57
CA LEU A 49 6.39 9.09 -9.70
C LEU A 49 5.88 8.24 -8.54
N LEU A 50 4.77 8.60 -7.90
CA LEU A 50 4.17 7.81 -6.82
C LEU A 50 3.76 6.41 -7.29
N ARG A 51 3.21 6.30 -8.51
CA ARG A 51 2.90 5.01 -9.12
C ARG A 51 4.16 4.18 -9.35
N ARG A 52 5.24 4.77 -9.89
CA ARG A 52 6.54 4.09 -10.06
C ARG A 52 7.10 3.58 -8.72
N VAL A 53 6.97 4.35 -7.64
CA VAL A 53 7.29 3.88 -6.28
C VAL A 53 6.45 2.65 -5.95
N GLY A 54 5.14 2.71 -6.12
CA GLY A 54 4.23 1.57 -5.87
C GLY A 54 4.66 0.31 -6.63
N GLU A 55 4.94 0.43 -7.94
CA GLU A 55 5.41 -0.67 -8.79
C GLU A 55 6.76 -1.23 -8.32
N ARG A 56 7.71 -0.34 -7.97
CA ARG A 56 9.04 -0.73 -7.49
C ARG A 56 8.98 -1.59 -6.25
N TYR A 57 8.13 -1.20 -5.28
CA TYR A 57 7.99 -1.92 -4.01
C TYR A 57 7.02 -3.11 -4.12
N ALA A 58 6.04 -3.09 -5.03
CA ALA A 58 5.16 -4.24 -5.27
C ALA A 58 5.92 -5.48 -5.75
N GLY A 59 6.94 -5.29 -6.59
CA GLY A 59 7.80 -6.36 -7.09
C GLY A 59 8.85 -6.89 -6.07
N ALA A 60 8.95 -6.25 -4.88
CA ALA A 60 9.92 -6.65 -3.88
C ALA A 60 9.43 -7.85 -3.06
N HIS A 61 10.19 -8.93 -3.01
CA HIS A 61 9.97 -10.06 -2.08
C HIS A 61 10.63 -9.80 -0.73
N THR A 62 11.80 -9.18 -0.74
CA THR A 62 12.54 -8.75 0.43
C THR A 62 13.06 -7.33 0.23
N LEU A 63 13.32 -6.64 1.34
CA LEU A 63 13.97 -5.33 1.34
C LEU A 63 14.87 -5.24 2.57
N SER A 64 15.98 -4.54 2.44
CA SER A 64 16.80 -4.08 3.57
C SER A 64 17.16 -2.62 3.41
N ALA A 65 17.28 -1.92 4.55
CA ALA A 65 17.84 -0.58 4.60
C ALA A 65 18.46 -0.32 5.96
N LYS A 66 19.37 0.65 6.02
CA LYS A 66 19.70 1.33 7.27
C LYS A 66 18.75 2.49 7.46
N PHE A 67 18.43 2.80 8.71
CA PHE A 67 17.59 3.95 9.02
C PHE A 67 18.19 4.82 10.11
N ARG A 68 17.86 6.10 10.02
CA ARG A 68 17.93 7.10 11.07
C ARG A 68 16.53 7.67 11.26
N GLN A 69 16.09 7.73 12.51
CA GLN A 69 14.78 8.22 12.88
C GLN A 69 14.91 9.43 13.78
N GLU A 70 14.10 10.45 13.56
CA GLU A 70 13.99 11.63 14.38
C GLU A 70 12.52 11.87 14.72
N ILE A 71 12.25 12.05 16.02
CA ILE A 71 10.91 12.33 16.54
C ILE A 71 11.00 13.62 17.35
N PRO A 72 10.60 14.76 16.78
CA PRO A 72 10.51 16.01 17.51
C PRO A 72 9.47 15.89 18.63
N LEU A 73 9.88 16.17 19.86
CA LEU A 73 9.01 16.27 21.03
C LEU A 73 8.68 17.75 21.25
N GLN A 74 7.68 18.25 20.53
CA GLN A 74 7.38 19.69 20.44
C GLN A 74 7.18 20.36 21.80
N ASN A 75 6.58 19.63 22.79
CA ASN A 75 6.28 20.18 24.11
C ASN A 75 7.54 20.44 24.97
N VAL A 76 8.68 19.86 24.63
CA VAL A 76 9.94 19.96 25.40
C VAL A 76 11.12 20.45 24.57
N GLY A 77 10.94 20.72 23.27
CA GLY A 77 11.99 21.21 22.38
C GLY A 77 13.13 20.21 22.12
N ILE A 78 12.92 18.93 22.40
CA ILE A 78 13.91 17.86 22.23
C ILE A 78 13.58 17.05 20.98
N VAL A 79 14.61 16.62 20.24
CA VAL A 79 14.48 15.65 19.16
C VAL A 79 15.02 14.30 19.64
N ARG A 80 14.14 13.31 19.78
CA ARG A 80 14.54 11.94 20.05
C ARG A 80 15.08 11.32 18.77
N LYS A 81 16.34 10.84 18.81
CA LYS A 81 17.01 10.22 17.67
C LYS A 81 17.23 8.74 17.92
N ALA A 82 17.04 7.95 16.88
CA ALA A 82 17.34 6.51 16.88
C ALA A 82 17.90 6.11 15.52
N SER A 83 18.61 4.98 15.47
CA SER A 83 19.12 4.43 14.22
C SER A 83 19.14 2.90 14.28
N GLY A 84 19.31 2.28 13.12
CA GLY A 84 19.35 0.84 13.07
C GLY A 84 19.26 0.28 11.66
N SER A 85 18.78 -0.94 11.58
CA SER A 85 18.53 -1.61 10.31
C SER A 85 17.08 -2.10 10.23
N VAL A 86 16.51 -2.03 9.06
CA VAL A 86 15.15 -2.50 8.81
C VAL A 86 15.17 -3.52 7.67
N TYR A 87 14.38 -4.56 7.84
CA TYR A 87 14.23 -5.62 6.87
C TYR A 87 12.76 -5.98 6.73
N PHE A 88 12.37 -6.27 5.49
CA PHE A 88 11.04 -6.74 5.18
C PHE A 88 11.10 -8.01 4.36
N GLY A 89 10.05 -8.82 4.47
CA GLY A 89 9.84 -10.02 3.67
C GLY A 89 8.35 -10.31 3.49
N ARG A 90 7.95 -10.68 2.28
CA ARG A 90 6.56 -11.08 2.02
C ARG A 90 6.31 -12.52 2.48
N PRO A 91 5.07 -12.84 2.89
CA PRO A 91 4.04 -11.92 3.35
C PRO A 91 4.28 -11.53 4.82
N LEU A 92 3.94 -10.29 5.19
CA LEU A 92 3.80 -9.79 6.57
C LEU A 92 5.02 -10.02 7.50
N LYS A 93 6.22 -10.16 6.92
CA LYS A 93 7.46 -10.31 7.69
C LYS A 93 8.19 -9.00 7.79
N MET A 94 8.71 -8.70 8.97
CA MET A 94 9.40 -7.45 9.26
C MET A 94 10.37 -7.65 10.40
N ARG A 95 11.50 -6.92 10.35
CA ARG A 95 12.44 -6.83 11.43
C ARG A 95 13.05 -5.44 11.49
N TRP A 96 12.91 -4.77 12.63
CA TRP A 96 13.55 -3.49 12.94
C TRP A 96 14.49 -3.71 14.13
N ASP A 97 15.77 -3.59 13.87
CA ASP A 97 16.82 -3.68 14.87
C ASP A 97 17.30 -2.26 15.19
N TYR A 98 16.84 -1.69 16.30
CA TYR A 98 17.31 -0.40 16.79
C TYR A 98 18.65 -0.59 17.50
N LYS A 99 19.65 0.23 17.15
CA LYS A 99 21.02 0.13 17.70
C LYS A 99 21.34 1.14 18.78
N GLY A 100 20.62 2.21 18.90
CA GLY A 100 20.94 3.21 19.91
C GLY A 100 19.89 4.31 20.03
N PRO A 101 19.90 5.10 21.11
CA PRO A 101 20.58 4.82 22.38
C PRO A 101 19.98 3.67 23.17
N GLU A 102 18.78 3.22 22.78
CA GLU A 102 18.02 2.14 23.41
C GLU A 102 17.76 1.02 22.39
N ALA A 103 18.54 -0.05 22.49
CA ALA A 103 18.36 -1.21 21.63
C ALA A 103 16.96 -1.84 21.81
N GLN A 104 16.14 -1.80 20.78
CA GLN A 104 14.80 -2.37 20.75
C GLN A 104 14.69 -3.30 19.55
N LEU A 105 13.79 -4.27 19.64
CA LEU A 105 13.47 -5.15 18.53
C LEU A 105 11.98 -5.10 18.24
N PHE A 106 11.64 -4.87 16.97
CA PHE A 106 10.31 -5.13 16.44
C PHE A 106 10.45 -6.21 15.37
N LEU A 107 9.76 -7.32 15.54
CA LEU A 107 9.82 -8.45 14.63
C LEU A 107 8.40 -8.92 14.31
N ALA A 108 8.10 -9.10 13.02
CA ALA A 108 6.92 -9.85 12.56
C ALA A 108 7.41 -11.07 11.77
N ASP A 109 6.94 -12.27 12.14
CA ASP A 109 7.32 -13.51 11.50
C ASP A 109 6.33 -14.00 10.42
N GLY A 110 5.30 -13.16 10.16
CA GLY A 110 4.16 -13.46 9.28
C GLY A 110 2.94 -13.96 10.03
N ARG A 111 3.05 -14.37 11.27
CA ARG A 111 1.97 -14.86 12.14
C ARG A 111 1.82 -14.04 13.42
N TYR A 112 2.95 -13.70 14.04
CA TYR A 112 3.02 -12.93 15.27
C TYR A 112 3.94 -11.73 15.11
N PHE A 113 3.60 -10.66 15.80
CA PHE A 113 4.43 -9.49 16.03
C PHE A 113 5.01 -9.58 17.43
N TYR A 114 6.32 -9.37 17.54
CA TYR A 114 7.08 -9.38 18.77
C TYR A 114 7.70 -8.01 18.97
N PHE A 115 7.49 -7.43 20.12
CA PHE A 115 8.12 -6.18 20.53
C PHE A 115 8.90 -6.40 21.82
N ARG A 116 10.19 -6.10 21.80
CA ARG A 116 11.06 -6.07 22.97
C ARG A 116 11.52 -4.64 23.21
N PRO A 117 11.02 -3.95 24.28
CA PRO A 117 11.53 -2.66 24.72
C PRO A 117 13.00 -2.74 25.12
N ALA A 118 13.69 -1.62 25.05
CA ALA A 118 15.07 -1.50 25.54
C ALA A 118 15.17 -1.91 27.02
N GLY A 119 16.21 -2.70 27.36
CA GLY A 119 16.45 -3.15 28.72
C GLY A 119 15.41 -4.12 29.30
N SER A 120 14.35 -4.47 28.54
CA SER A 120 13.28 -5.31 29.05
C SER A 120 13.66 -6.80 29.03
N SER A 121 13.32 -7.50 30.14
CA SER A 121 13.28 -8.98 30.19
C SER A 121 11.97 -9.58 29.67
N GLN A 122 11.10 -8.74 29.10
CA GLN A 122 9.82 -9.17 28.53
C GLN A 122 9.76 -8.84 27.03
N VAL A 123 9.13 -9.76 26.30
CA VAL A 123 8.73 -9.57 24.89
C VAL A 123 7.21 -9.63 24.85
N ILE A 124 6.60 -8.58 24.30
CA ILE A 124 5.17 -8.54 24.03
C ILE A 124 4.93 -9.21 22.67
N ARG A 125 4.05 -10.23 22.68
CA ARG A 125 3.64 -10.93 21.46
C ARG A 125 2.18 -10.58 21.14
N ARG A 126 1.90 -10.25 19.88
CA ARG A 126 0.54 -10.07 19.36
C ARG A 126 0.35 -10.83 18.07
N ARG A 127 -0.86 -11.25 17.78
CA ARG A 127 -1.17 -11.86 16.49
C ARG A 127 -1.13 -10.78 15.40
N VAL A 128 -0.46 -11.07 14.28
CA VAL A 128 -0.51 -10.20 13.11
C VAL A 128 -1.82 -10.48 12.41
N ASP A 129 -2.69 -9.47 12.32
CA ASP A 129 -3.83 -9.48 11.42
C ASP A 129 -3.54 -8.52 10.24
N GLU A 130 -4.34 -8.57 9.18
CA GLU A 130 -4.18 -7.68 8.02
C GLU A 130 -4.36 -6.19 8.39
N LYS A 131 -4.98 -5.91 9.53
CA LYS A 131 -5.15 -4.58 10.12
C LYS A 131 -4.07 -4.27 11.18
N GLY A 132 -3.39 -5.29 11.66
CA GLY A 132 -2.68 -5.30 12.96
C GLY A 132 -1.20 -5.01 12.95
N LEU A 133 -0.59 -4.60 11.82
CA LEU A 133 0.64 -3.80 11.87
C LEU A 133 0.30 -2.34 12.22
N GLY A 134 -0.86 -2.16 12.85
CA GLY A 134 -1.59 -0.98 13.23
C GLY A 134 -0.77 0.27 13.42
N GLY A 135 -1.16 1.35 12.72
CA GLY A 135 -0.73 2.71 13.00
C GLY A 135 0.72 3.06 12.64
N LYS A 136 1.55 2.12 12.15
CA LYS A 136 2.92 2.41 11.74
C LYS A 136 3.01 2.52 10.22
N ILE A 137 2.45 3.59 9.71
CA ILE A 137 2.34 3.97 8.31
C ILE A 137 3.64 3.85 7.50
N PRO A 138 4.85 4.18 8.04
CA PRO A 138 6.08 3.95 7.28
C PRO A 138 6.22 2.52 6.77
N LEU A 139 5.67 1.54 7.50
CA LEU A 139 5.70 0.13 7.16
C LEU A 139 4.75 -0.25 6.03
N LEU A 140 3.53 0.28 6.04
CA LEU A 140 2.54 0.07 4.97
C LEU A 140 3.02 0.69 3.65
N LEU A 141 3.71 1.84 3.71
CA LEU A 141 4.28 2.51 2.54
C LEU A 141 5.39 1.67 1.90
N LEU A 142 6.23 1.02 2.71
CA LEU A 142 7.35 0.22 2.22
C LEU A 142 6.93 -1.20 1.80
N PHE A 143 5.84 -1.75 2.37
CA PHE A 143 5.45 -3.15 2.15
C PHE A 143 3.95 -3.40 1.95
N GLY A 144 3.14 -2.38 1.95
CA GLY A 144 1.76 -2.47 1.46
C GLY A 144 1.74 -3.09 0.05
N LYS A 145 0.62 -3.67 -0.34
CA LYS A 145 0.42 -4.38 -1.62
C LYS A 145 0.57 -3.49 -2.88
N GLY A 146 1.45 -2.48 -2.85
CA GLY A 146 1.58 -1.51 -3.96
C GLY A 146 0.49 -0.43 -3.97
N GLU A 147 -0.33 -0.36 -2.94
CA GLU A 147 -1.54 0.48 -2.88
C GLU A 147 -1.29 1.90 -2.35
N ILE A 148 -0.03 2.38 -2.31
CA ILE A 148 0.25 3.73 -1.82
C ILE A 148 -0.55 4.79 -2.59
N ALA A 149 -0.66 4.66 -3.90
CA ALA A 149 -1.44 5.57 -4.75
C ALA A 149 -2.96 5.44 -4.54
N ALA A 150 -3.44 4.29 -4.04
CA ALA A 150 -4.85 4.11 -3.66
C ALA A 150 -5.16 4.76 -2.31
N LEU A 151 -4.20 4.77 -1.39
CA LEU A 151 -4.37 5.32 -0.05
C LEU A 151 -4.09 6.82 0.04
N PHE A 152 -3.24 7.35 -0.86
CA PHE A 152 -2.79 8.74 -0.83
C PHE A 152 -2.92 9.39 -2.20
N ARG A 153 -3.16 10.72 -2.18
CA ARG A 153 -3.06 11.58 -3.36
C ARG A 153 -1.83 12.46 -3.23
N VAL A 154 -1.29 12.88 -4.36
CA VAL A 154 -0.20 13.84 -4.41
C VAL A 154 -0.78 15.25 -4.44
N ASP A 155 -0.49 16.05 -3.42
CA ASP A 155 -0.88 17.45 -3.34
C ASP A 155 0.17 18.36 -4.01
N ALA A 156 1.45 17.99 -3.91
CA ALA A 156 2.57 18.71 -4.53
C ALA A 156 3.74 17.76 -4.81
N ALA A 157 4.57 18.13 -5.77
CA ALA A 157 5.80 17.43 -6.13
C ALA A 157 6.91 18.47 -6.36
N ASP A 158 7.84 18.55 -5.42
CA ASP A 158 8.90 19.56 -5.38
C ASP A 158 10.27 18.91 -5.63
N PRO A 159 10.95 19.23 -6.76
CA PRO A 159 12.31 18.72 -7.04
C PRO A 159 13.32 19.15 -5.98
N ARG A 160 14.26 18.27 -5.64
CA ARG A 160 15.41 18.49 -4.77
C ARG A 160 16.68 17.99 -5.46
N LYS A 161 17.84 18.47 -5.01
CA LYS A 161 19.16 18.03 -5.49
C LYS A 161 19.24 18.02 -7.03
N ASP A 162 18.96 19.16 -7.64
CA ASP A 162 19.02 19.34 -9.09
C ASP A 162 18.18 18.34 -9.89
N GLY A 163 17.07 17.84 -9.27
CA GLY A 163 16.14 16.90 -9.89
C GLY A 163 16.47 15.42 -9.64
N GLU A 164 17.54 15.10 -8.93
CA GLU A 164 17.85 13.71 -8.54
C GLU A 164 16.84 13.12 -7.56
N GLU A 165 16.23 13.97 -6.74
CA GLU A 165 15.17 13.62 -5.79
C GLU A 165 13.94 14.52 -5.98
N THR A 166 12.78 13.98 -5.62
CA THR A 166 11.52 14.74 -5.58
C THR A 166 10.83 14.49 -4.25
N VAL A 167 10.37 15.57 -3.61
CA VAL A 167 9.50 15.51 -2.43
C VAL A 167 8.07 15.42 -2.90
N LEU A 168 7.43 14.28 -2.67
CA LEU A 168 6.00 14.10 -2.89
C LEU A 168 5.27 14.42 -1.59
N ARG A 169 4.45 15.46 -1.59
CA ARG A 169 3.57 15.77 -0.47
C ARG A 169 2.26 15.02 -0.66
N LEU A 170 1.94 14.15 0.30
CA LEU A 170 0.84 13.21 0.20
C LEU A 170 -0.21 13.48 1.27
N SER A 171 -1.48 13.49 0.88
CA SER A 171 -2.62 13.48 1.80
C SER A 171 -3.40 12.18 1.69
N PRO A 172 -3.98 11.66 2.80
CA PRO A 172 -4.81 10.47 2.77
C PRO A 172 -6.04 10.63 1.86
N ARG A 173 -6.41 9.54 1.18
CA ARG A 173 -7.69 9.42 0.47
C ARG A 173 -8.71 8.79 1.43
N GLY A 174 -9.76 9.51 1.79
CA GLY A 174 -10.78 9.01 2.71
C GLY A 174 -10.21 8.56 4.06
N ASP A 175 -10.77 7.49 4.62
CA ASP A 175 -10.44 6.99 5.96
C ASP A 175 -9.34 5.92 5.99
N GLY A 176 -8.60 5.74 4.88
CA GLY A 176 -7.55 4.71 4.77
C GLY A 176 -6.36 4.90 5.72
N ALA A 177 -6.16 6.12 6.23
CA ALA A 177 -5.13 6.46 7.19
C ALA A 177 -5.62 7.57 8.15
N PRO A 178 -6.58 7.29 9.05
CA PRO A 178 -7.29 8.31 9.82
C PRO A 178 -6.37 9.09 10.78
N GLU A 179 -5.27 8.51 11.23
CA GLU A 179 -4.32 9.16 12.14
C GLU A 179 -3.37 10.10 11.42
N VAL A 180 -3.23 9.98 10.08
CA VAL A 180 -2.28 10.76 9.30
C VAL A 180 -2.94 12.03 8.80
N ARG A 181 -2.23 13.14 8.96
CA ARG A 181 -2.55 14.42 8.34
C ARG A 181 -1.88 14.55 6.98
N ARG A 182 -0.58 14.23 6.90
CA ARG A 182 0.27 14.39 5.72
C ARG A 182 1.48 13.47 5.79
N ILE A 183 2.00 13.10 4.63
CA ILE A 183 3.30 12.47 4.48
C ILE A 183 4.10 13.29 3.46
N ASP A 184 5.35 13.63 3.78
CA ASP A 184 6.31 14.10 2.81
C ASP A 184 7.26 12.93 2.51
N LEU A 185 7.21 12.45 1.26
CA LEU A 185 7.96 11.29 0.79
C LEU A 185 9.07 11.77 -0.14
N VAL A 186 10.32 11.61 0.25
CA VAL A 186 11.46 11.92 -0.62
C VAL A 186 11.84 10.69 -1.42
N VAL A 187 11.81 10.83 -2.72
CA VAL A 187 11.98 9.72 -3.67
C VAL A 187 13.09 10.06 -4.66
N GLY A 188 13.97 9.10 -4.94
CA GLY A 188 14.91 9.19 -6.04
C GLY A 188 14.17 9.20 -7.37
N THR A 189 14.36 10.26 -8.17
CA THR A 189 13.62 10.48 -9.41
C THR A 189 13.94 9.40 -10.46
N GLY A 190 15.19 8.94 -10.51
CA GLY A 190 15.64 7.90 -11.45
C GLY A 190 15.23 6.50 -11.07
N ASP A 191 15.43 6.10 -9.79
CA ASP A 191 15.29 4.73 -9.31
C ASP A 191 13.98 4.44 -8.57
N ALA A 192 13.17 5.47 -8.30
CA ALA A 192 11.93 5.38 -7.52
C ALA A 192 12.10 4.75 -6.12
N LEU A 193 13.31 4.84 -5.53
CA LEU A 193 13.54 4.39 -4.17
C LEU A 193 13.24 5.50 -3.18
N ILE A 194 12.60 5.14 -2.08
CA ILE A 194 12.30 6.05 -0.98
C ILE A 194 13.58 6.32 -0.20
N ARG A 195 13.89 7.61 0.01
CA ARG A 195 15.02 8.11 0.79
C ARG A 195 14.60 8.59 2.17
N GLU A 196 13.44 9.28 2.22
CA GLU A 196 12.93 9.82 3.48
C GLU A 196 11.40 9.66 3.53
N ILE A 197 10.88 9.45 4.75
CA ILE A 197 9.45 9.40 5.03
C ILE A 197 9.21 10.29 6.24
N HIS A 198 8.56 11.43 6.04
CA HIS A 198 8.16 12.32 7.12
C HIS A 198 6.65 12.21 7.30
N VAL A 199 6.24 11.66 8.42
CA VAL A 199 4.82 11.49 8.78
C VAL A 199 4.43 12.57 9.76
N PHE A 200 3.35 13.26 9.46
CA PHE A 200 2.71 14.26 10.31
C PHE A 200 1.34 13.73 10.71
N ASP A 201 1.11 13.52 11.98
CA ASP A 201 -0.18 13.07 12.49
C ASP A 201 -1.17 14.22 12.74
N ARG A 202 -2.42 13.87 13.02
CA ARG A 202 -3.47 14.87 13.28
C ARG A 202 -3.37 15.52 14.65
N LEU A 203 -2.58 14.96 15.56
CA LEU A 203 -2.36 15.47 16.90
C LEU A 203 -1.14 16.39 16.99
N GLY A 204 -0.45 16.63 15.84
CA GLY A 204 0.74 17.44 15.74
C GLY A 204 2.05 16.67 15.96
N GLY A 205 1.99 15.36 16.12
CA GLY A 205 3.20 14.53 16.19
C GLY A 205 3.90 14.44 14.84
N GLU A 206 5.21 14.30 14.88
CA GLU A 206 6.06 14.14 13.71
C GLU A 206 6.99 12.94 13.87
N ASN A 207 7.22 12.22 12.76
CA ASN A 207 8.16 11.11 12.71
C ASN A 207 8.91 11.17 11.38
N HIS A 208 10.19 11.44 11.43
CA HIS A 208 11.07 11.58 10.27
C HIS A 208 11.97 10.35 10.20
N LEU A 209 11.84 9.58 9.14
CA LEU A 209 12.63 8.40 8.84
C LEU A 209 13.50 8.65 7.62
N PHE A 210 14.79 8.50 7.77
CA PHE A 210 15.78 8.61 6.69
C PHE A 210 16.31 7.22 6.40
N LEU A 211 16.34 6.84 5.12
CA LEU A 211 16.75 5.52 4.66
C LEU A 211 18.04 5.62 3.83
N THR A 212 18.99 4.75 4.14
CA THR A 212 20.23 4.60 3.38
C THR A 212 20.47 3.13 3.07
N GLU A 213 21.35 2.84 2.12
CA GLU A 213 21.69 1.48 1.70
C GLU A 213 20.42 0.62 1.37
N VAL A 214 19.43 1.26 0.74
CA VAL A 214 18.19 0.58 0.38
C VAL A 214 18.48 -0.48 -0.70
N THR A 215 18.21 -1.73 -0.37
CA THR A 215 18.40 -2.87 -1.28
C THR A 215 17.09 -3.61 -1.46
N ILE A 216 16.66 -3.76 -2.70
CA ILE A 216 15.49 -4.54 -3.09
C ILE A 216 15.94 -5.97 -3.39
N ASN A 217 15.20 -6.94 -2.88
CA ASN A 217 15.44 -8.38 -3.02
C ASN A 217 16.83 -8.86 -2.52
N PRO A 218 17.33 -8.36 -1.34
CA PRO A 218 18.51 -8.96 -0.75
C PRO A 218 18.27 -10.42 -0.40
N THR A 219 19.32 -11.25 -0.52
CA THR A 219 19.27 -12.62 0.00
C THR A 219 19.35 -12.58 1.52
N LEU A 220 18.33 -13.11 2.20
CA LEU A 220 18.25 -13.21 3.64
C LEU A 220 18.20 -14.68 4.06
N PRO A 221 18.79 -15.07 5.22
CA PRO A 221 18.66 -16.42 5.73
C PRO A 221 17.20 -16.86 5.87
N ALA A 222 16.89 -18.12 5.67
CA ALA A 222 15.52 -18.64 5.69
C ALA A 222 14.80 -18.38 7.03
N ASP A 223 15.54 -18.36 8.13
CA ASP A 223 15.02 -18.13 9.48
C ASP A 223 15.21 -16.68 9.98
N PHE A 224 15.59 -15.74 9.10
CA PHE A 224 15.91 -14.36 9.46
C PHE A 224 14.78 -13.63 10.20
N PHE A 225 13.54 -13.94 9.88
CA PHE A 225 12.35 -13.38 10.52
C PHE A 225 11.78 -14.28 11.62
N ARG A 226 12.47 -15.34 12.00
CA ARG A 226 12.03 -16.22 13.09
C ARG A 226 12.38 -15.62 14.43
N PHE A 227 11.39 -15.46 15.30
CA PHE A 227 11.65 -15.05 16.67
C PHE A 227 12.38 -16.16 17.43
N ARG A 228 13.51 -15.84 18.00
CA ARG A 228 14.27 -16.71 18.92
C ARG A 228 14.23 -16.06 20.29
N LYS A 229 13.59 -16.73 21.25
CA LYS A 229 13.48 -16.25 22.63
C LYS A 229 14.86 -16.18 23.26
N PRO A 230 15.35 -14.98 23.69
CA PRO A 230 16.61 -14.88 24.40
C PRO A 230 16.53 -15.55 25.78
N ALA A 231 17.69 -16.00 26.31
CA ALA A 231 17.77 -16.51 27.69
C ALA A 231 17.34 -15.42 28.69
N GLY A 232 16.63 -15.80 29.73
CA GLY A 232 16.15 -14.89 30.78
C GLY A 232 15.01 -13.94 30.37
N VAL A 233 14.46 -14.08 29.15
CA VAL A 233 13.35 -13.24 28.67
C VAL A 233 12.05 -14.04 28.72
N SER A 234 10.96 -13.42 29.22
CA SER A 234 9.62 -13.95 29.16
C SER A 234 8.87 -13.42 27.92
N VAL A 235 7.93 -14.20 27.39
CA VAL A 235 7.01 -13.78 26.33
C VAL A 235 5.63 -13.65 26.95
N VAL A 236 5.03 -12.48 26.80
CA VAL A 236 3.67 -12.18 27.29
C VAL A 236 2.77 -11.86 26.08
N ASP A 237 1.54 -12.36 26.13
CA ASP A 237 0.54 -12.02 25.12
C ASP A 237 -0.09 -10.66 25.46
N GLY A 238 -0.22 -9.76 24.46
CA GLY A 238 -0.71 -8.41 24.59
C GLY A 238 -1.97 -8.14 23.77
#